data_122ebf672062d65009361b5af60a5fd8
#
_entry.id   122ebf672062d65009361b5af60a5fd8
#
_cell.length_a   1.000
_cell.length_b   1.000
_cell.length_c   1.000
_cell.angle_alpha   90.00
_cell.angle_beta   90.00
_cell.angle_gamma   90.00
#
_symmetry.space_group_name_H-M   'P 1'
#
loop_
_entity.id
_entity.type
_entity.pdbx_description
1 polymer ?
#
loop_
_entity_poly.entity_id
_entity_poly.type
_entity_poly.pdbx_seq_one_letter_code
_entity_poly.pdbx_strand_id
1 'polypeptide(L)'
;VQSGTGEGTLAELSDGRVYYNSRCHMAVDGKRLISWSHDGGHRWVDWQACETLREVGEPFYFKYGTKPSYGCNAGLVRLPLETTNGKDVLLFSTPDNPGGTRICMTVWASFDGARTWPVKRLVYPGPSAYSSLAADTLGNIYLTYERGLSANIKCDIDHHKISLATFNLDWVLSGS
;
A
#
# COMPACT_ATOMS: atom_id res chain seq x y z
N VAL A 1 1.70 -16.20 -13.24
CA VAL A 1 2.20 -14.92 -12.68
C VAL A 1 2.10 -13.87 -13.76
N GLN A 2 1.41 -12.78 -13.48
CA GLN A 2 1.26 -11.70 -14.44
C GLN A 2 2.59 -10.92 -14.57
N SER A 3 2.96 -10.58 -15.82
CA SER A 3 4.17 -9.82 -16.10
C SER A 3 4.15 -8.44 -15.44
N GLY A 4 5.29 -8.01 -14.87
CA GLY A 4 5.44 -6.70 -14.26
C GLY A 4 5.13 -6.63 -12.76
N THR A 5 4.65 -7.71 -12.14
CA THR A 5 4.52 -7.80 -10.68
C THR A 5 5.89 -7.90 -10.02
N GLY A 6 6.03 -7.29 -8.85
CA GLY A 6 7.26 -7.27 -8.06
C GLY A 6 6.99 -7.45 -6.58
N GLU A 7 7.35 -6.47 -5.78
CA GLU A 7 7.12 -6.48 -4.34
C GLU A 7 5.62 -6.56 -4.04
N GLY A 8 5.22 -7.65 -3.38
CA GLY A 8 3.83 -7.93 -3.07
C GLY A 8 3.59 -8.06 -1.58
N THR A 9 2.36 -7.80 -1.17
CA THR A 9 1.89 -7.94 0.21
C THR A 9 0.58 -8.72 0.23
N LEU A 10 0.34 -9.45 1.31
CA LEU A 10 -0.76 -10.38 1.46
C LEU A 10 -1.54 -10.11 2.75
N ALA A 11 -2.84 -10.36 2.72
CA ALA A 11 -3.66 -10.45 3.91
C ALA A 11 -4.71 -11.56 3.75
N GLU A 12 -4.84 -12.40 4.78
CA GLU A 12 -5.92 -13.38 4.86
C GLU A 12 -7.18 -12.71 5.39
N LEU A 13 -8.32 -12.94 4.73
CA LEU A 13 -9.65 -12.48 5.12
C LEU A 13 -10.29 -13.48 6.09
N SER A 14 -11.35 -13.06 6.80
CA SER A 14 -12.05 -13.91 7.77
C SER A 14 -12.74 -15.12 7.14
N ASP A 15 -13.01 -15.09 5.86
CA ASP A 15 -13.59 -16.20 5.08
C ASP A 15 -12.54 -17.16 4.49
N GLY A 16 -11.27 -16.98 4.83
CA GLY A 16 -10.15 -17.82 4.38
C GLY A 16 -9.59 -17.45 3.00
N ARG A 17 -10.16 -16.45 2.32
CA ARG A 17 -9.53 -15.92 1.11
C ARG A 17 -8.26 -15.18 1.45
N VAL A 18 -7.29 -15.23 0.57
CA VAL A 18 -6.06 -14.44 0.67
C VAL A 18 -6.08 -13.36 -0.40
N TYR A 19 -6.01 -12.10 0.02
CA TYR A 19 -5.84 -10.96 -0.89
C TYR A 19 -4.36 -10.72 -1.15
N TYR A 20 -4.00 -10.47 -2.39
CA TYR A 20 -2.67 -10.09 -2.85
C TYR A 20 -2.69 -8.72 -3.51
N ASN A 21 -1.74 -7.88 -3.16
CA ASN A 21 -1.53 -6.58 -3.77
C ASN A 21 -0.07 -6.42 -4.14
N SER A 22 0.21 -6.16 -5.40
CA SER A 22 1.58 -6.08 -5.92
C SER A 22 1.90 -4.72 -6.48
N ARG A 23 3.09 -4.24 -6.15
CA ARG A 23 3.74 -3.20 -6.94
C ARG A 23 3.88 -3.65 -8.38
N CYS A 24 3.55 -2.78 -9.32
CA CYS A 24 3.70 -3.02 -10.73
C CYS A 24 4.77 -2.09 -11.33
N HIS A 25 6.00 -2.58 -11.44
CA HIS A 25 7.12 -1.81 -11.99
C HIS A 25 6.95 -1.37 -13.43
N MET A 26 6.10 -2.09 -14.18
CA MET A 26 5.92 -1.91 -15.61
C MET A 26 4.49 -1.48 -15.95
N ALA A 27 3.74 -1.00 -14.96
CA ALA A 27 2.39 -0.52 -15.20
C ALA A 27 2.41 0.69 -16.14
N VAL A 28 1.70 0.59 -17.25
CA VAL A 28 1.56 1.69 -18.20
C VAL A 28 0.65 2.78 -17.64
N ASP A 29 -0.28 2.39 -16.78
CA ASP A 29 -1.33 3.25 -16.21
C ASP A 29 -1.10 3.63 -14.74
N GLY A 30 0.03 3.22 -14.15
CA GLY A 30 0.39 3.49 -12.76
C GLY A 30 -0.56 2.86 -11.75
N LYS A 31 -1.15 1.70 -12.05
CA LYS A 31 -2.03 0.96 -11.13
C LYS A 31 -1.33 -0.24 -10.53
N ARG A 32 -1.66 -0.56 -9.29
CA ARG A 32 -1.23 -1.79 -8.64
C ARG A 32 -1.99 -2.99 -9.20
N LEU A 33 -1.37 -4.17 -9.21
CA LEU A 33 -2.02 -5.42 -9.58
C LEU A 33 -2.50 -6.17 -8.34
N ILE A 34 -3.75 -6.62 -8.39
CA ILE A 34 -4.40 -7.32 -7.29
C ILE A 34 -4.98 -8.65 -7.76
N SER A 35 -5.11 -9.58 -6.81
CA SER A 35 -5.70 -10.91 -7.02
C SER A 35 -6.14 -11.50 -5.70
N TRP A 36 -7.00 -12.53 -5.77
CA TRP A 36 -7.40 -13.31 -4.60
C TRP A 36 -7.08 -14.78 -4.79
N SER A 37 -6.86 -15.48 -3.68
CA SER A 37 -6.78 -16.93 -3.63
C SER A 37 -7.87 -17.47 -2.70
N HIS A 38 -8.46 -18.59 -3.07
CA HIS A 38 -9.49 -19.30 -2.30
C HIS A 38 -8.97 -20.62 -1.71
N ASP A 39 -7.68 -20.91 -1.89
CA ASP A 39 -7.05 -22.19 -1.54
C ASP A 39 -5.67 -22.02 -0.87
N GLY A 40 -5.56 -20.99 -0.03
CA GLY A 40 -4.34 -20.73 0.75
C GLY A 40 -3.13 -20.28 -0.09
N GLY A 41 -3.37 -19.68 -1.26
CA GLY A 41 -2.30 -19.16 -2.11
C GLY A 41 -1.83 -20.11 -3.21
N HIS A 42 -2.43 -21.31 -3.34
CA HIS A 42 -2.04 -22.26 -4.39
C HIS A 42 -2.48 -21.80 -5.78
N ARG A 43 -3.67 -21.18 -5.89
CA ARG A 43 -4.19 -20.60 -7.12
C ARG A 43 -4.62 -19.16 -6.89
N TRP A 44 -4.31 -18.30 -7.85
CA TRP A 44 -4.64 -16.89 -7.84
C TRP A 44 -5.63 -16.58 -8.96
N VAL A 45 -6.74 -15.96 -8.61
CA VAL A 45 -7.86 -15.65 -9.51
C VAL A 45 -8.17 -14.15 -9.51
N ASP A 46 -8.98 -13.71 -10.44
CA ASP A 46 -9.45 -12.32 -10.54
C ASP A 46 -8.31 -11.29 -10.60
N TRP A 47 -7.28 -11.61 -11.38
CA TRP A 47 -6.18 -10.69 -11.65
C TRP A 47 -6.69 -9.42 -12.32
N GLN A 48 -6.49 -8.29 -11.67
CA GLN A 48 -6.91 -6.99 -12.21
C GLN A 48 -6.05 -5.84 -11.70
N ALA A 49 -6.15 -4.69 -12.37
CA ALA A 49 -5.59 -3.44 -11.88
C ALA A 49 -6.49 -2.89 -10.75
N CYS A 50 -5.88 -2.38 -9.69
CA CYS A 50 -6.60 -1.72 -8.62
C CYS A 50 -6.95 -0.28 -9.04
N GLU A 51 -8.23 0.04 -9.13
CA GLU A 51 -8.66 1.36 -9.60
C GLU A 51 -8.36 2.49 -8.61
N THR A 52 -8.35 2.19 -7.31
CA THR A 52 -8.18 3.20 -6.26
C THR A 52 -6.73 3.39 -5.86
N LEU A 53 -5.99 2.29 -5.65
CA LEU A 53 -4.60 2.35 -5.19
C LEU A 53 -3.68 2.56 -6.39
N ARG A 54 -3.16 3.77 -6.51
CA ARG A 54 -2.27 4.18 -7.61
C ARG A 54 -0.82 4.11 -7.19
N GLU A 55 0.03 3.78 -8.17
CA GLU A 55 1.46 3.81 -7.98
C GLU A 55 2.01 5.23 -8.05
N VAL A 56 3.01 5.51 -7.23
CA VAL A 56 3.85 6.68 -7.38
C VAL A 56 4.92 6.43 -8.45
N GLY A 57 5.57 7.49 -8.87
CA GLY A 57 6.71 7.44 -9.78
C GLY A 57 6.39 8.00 -11.15
N GLU A 58 7.36 8.74 -11.65
CA GLU A 58 7.46 9.06 -13.07
C GLU A 58 8.06 7.88 -13.81
N PRO A 59 7.92 7.81 -15.14
CA PRO A 59 8.65 6.83 -15.93
C PRO A 59 10.15 6.99 -15.66
N PHE A 60 10.71 6.10 -14.85
CA PHE A 60 12.16 6.09 -14.63
C PHE A 60 12.84 5.58 -15.90
N TYR A 61 13.53 6.45 -16.56
CA TYR A 61 14.46 6.06 -17.61
C TYR A 61 15.69 5.47 -16.95
N PHE A 62 15.79 4.15 -16.91
CA PHE A 62 17.07 3.52 -16.55
C PHE A 62 18.14 3.95 -17.53
N LYS A 63 19.35 4.22 -17.01
CA LYS A 63 20.53 4.61 -17.79
C LYS A 63 20.88 3.70 -18.99
N TYR A 64 20.22 2.54 -19.07
CA TYR A 64 20.46 1.49 -20.09
C TYR A 64 19.17 1.01 -20.78
N GLY A 65 18.06 1.75 -20.71
CA GLY A 65 16.84 1.37 -21.41
C GLY A 65 15.63 2.19 -20.96
N THR A 66 14.73 2.43 -21.90
CA THR A 66 13.51 3.24 -21.71
C THR A 66 12.36 2.45 -21.09
N LYS A 67 12.57 1.78 -19.96
CA LYS A 67 11.47 1.12 -19.26
C LYS A 67 11.06 1.94 -18.06
N PRO A 68 9.78 2.38 -17.97
CA PRO A 68 9.27 3.04 -16.79
C PRO A 68 9.37 2.10 -15.57
N SER A 69 9.78 2.61 -14.43
CA SER A 69 9.70 1.90 -13.15
C SER A 69 8.80 2.68 -12.23
N TYR A 70 7.65 2.09 -11.92
CA TYR A 70 6.66 2.69 -11.03
C TYR A 70 6.67 2.04 -9.67
N GLY A 71 6.09 2.76 -8.72
CA GLY A 71 5.58 2.23 -7.50
C GLY A 71 6.54 2.19 -6.35
N CYS A 72 5.97 1.73 -5.26
CA CYS A 72 6.63 1.62 -3.98
C CYS A 72 6.20 0.35 -3.28
N ASN A 73 7.10 -0.27 -2.50
CA ASN A 73 6.68 -1.32 -1.58
C ASN A 73 5.67 -0.75 -0.58
N ALA A 74 4.65 -1.53 -0.26
CA ALA A 74 3.50 -1.08 0.51
C ALA A 74 3.25 -2.01 1.71
N GLY A 75 2.75 -1.44 2.80
CA GLY A 75 2.26 -2.20 3.94
C GLY A 75 0.80 -2.62 3.73
N LEU A 76 0.45 -3.79 4.23
CA LEU A 76 -0.93 -4.29 4.28
C LEU A 76 -1.13 -5.06 5.58
N VAL A 77 -2.25 -4.81 6.25
CA VAL A 77 -2.64 -5.56 7.43
C VAL A 77 -4.16 -5.69 7.48
N ARG A 78 -4.67 -6.84 7.93
CA ARG A 78 -6.04 -6.99 8.40
C ARG A 78 -6.08 -6.73 9.90
N LEU A 79 -7.00 -5.89 10.34
CA LEU A 79 -7.22 -5.66 11.76
C LEU A 79 -7.85 -6.88 12.44
N PRO A 80 -7.58 -7.10 13.75
CA PRO A 80 -8.25 -8.16 14.50
C PRO A 80 -9.77 -8.01 14.48
N LEU A 81 -10.51 -9.09 14.26
CA LEU A 81 -11.98 -9.06 14.16
C LEU A 81 -12.65 -8.55 15.43
N GLU A 82 -12.03 -8.80 16.58
CA GLU A 82 -12.50 -8.35 17.89
C GLU A 82 -12.53 -6.81 17.99
N THR A 83 -11.65 -6.13 17.26
CA THR A 83 -11.57 -4.66 17.26
C THR A 83 -12.42 -4.00 16.17
N THR A 84 -13.02 -4.81 15.29
CA THR A 84 -13.79 -4.35 14.12
C THR A 84 -15.23 -4.85 14.09
N ASN A 85 -15.77 -5.31 15.26
CA ASN A 85 -17.10 -5.91 15.38
C ASN A 85 -17.32 -7.09 14.41
N GLY A 86 -16.32 -7.94 14.25
CA GLY A 86 -16.36 -9.13 13.40
C GLY A 86 -16.29 -8.86 11.89
N LYS A 87 -15.92 -7.65 11.48
CA LYS A 87 -15.81 -7.29 10.07
C LYS A 87 -14.35 -7.29 9.60
N ASP A 88 -14.12 -7.72 8.37
CA ASP A 88 -12.82 -7.55 7.74
C ASP A 88 -12.57 -6.07 7.46
N VAL A 89 -11.60 -5.50 8.18
CA VAL A 89 -11.05 -4.19 7.89
C VAL A 89 -9.58 -4.35 7.52
N LEU A 90 -9.25 -3.96 6.31
CA LEU A 90 -7.88 -3.97 5.83
C LEU A 90 -7.34 -2.55 5.77
N LEU A 91 -6.09 -2.40 6.17
CA LEU A 91 -5.35 -1.14 5.99
C LEU A 91 -4.20 -1.38 5.02
N PHE A 92 -3.98 -0.39 4.18
CA PHE A 92 -2.93 -0.36 3.18
C PHE A 92 -2.15 0.94 3.27
N SER A 93 -0.82 0.89 3.28
CA SER A 93 0.03 2.09 3.35
C SER A 93 0.93 2.20 2.13
N THR A 94 0.95 3.38 1.54
CA THR A 94 1.82 3.73 0.41
C THR A 94 1.93 5.26 0.29
N PRO A 95 2.98 5.81 -0.33
CA PRO A 95 2.96 7.19 -0.77
C PRO A 95 1.80 7.46 -1.73
N ASP A 96 1.05 8.53 -1.53
CA ASP A 96 -0.12 8.90 -2.34
C ASP A 96 0.19 10.16 -3.17
N ASN A 97 0.96 9.99 -4.22
CA ASN A 97 1.29 11.02 -5.20
C ASN A 97 1.35 10.41 -6.60
N PRO A 98 0.19 10.04 -7.18
CA PRO A 98 0.14 9.34 -8.46
C PRO A 98 0.85 10.10 -9.57
N GLY A 99 1.76 9.41 -10.26
CA GLY A 99 2.55 9.99 -11.36
C GLY A 99 3.66 10.95 -10.91
N GLY A 100 3.87 11.10 -9.58
CA GLY A 100 4.90 11.98 -9.03
C GLY A 100 5.91 11.25 -8.14
N THR A 101 6.75 12.02 -7.47
CA THR A 101 7.79 11.52 -6.57
C THR A 101 7.19 10.84 -5.33
N ARG A 102 8.01 10.08 -4.61
CA ARG A 102 7.64 9.36 -3.39
C ARG A 102 7.49 10.31 -2.19
N ILE A 103 6.29 10.86 -2.04
CA ILE A 103 5.86 11.74 -0.94
C ILE A 103 4.46 11.36 -0.49
N CYS A 104 3.98 11.95 0.59
CA CYS A 104 2.62 11.80 1.10
C CYS A 104 2.31 10.38 1.56
N MET A 105 3.06 9.86 2.56
CA MET A 105 2.72 8.58 3.18
C MET A 105 1.28 8.59 3.67
N THR A 106 0.46 7.72 3.11
CA THR A 106 -0.98 7.67 3.33
C THR A 106 -1.40 6.25 3.72
N VAL A 107 -2.34 6.15 4.63
CA VAL A 107 -3.03 4.90 4.98
C VAL A 107 -4.43 4.91 4.37
N TRP A 108 -4.79 3.81 3.75
CA TRP A 108 -6.09 3.55 3.14
C TRP A 108 -6.82 2.48 3.92
N ALA A 109 -8.16 2.51 3.95
CA ALA A 109 -8.98 1.49 4.59
C ALA A 109 -9.99 0.90 3.60
N SER A 110 -10.15 -0.44 3.69
CA SER A 110 -11.14 -1.23 2.96
C SER A 110 -12.02 -1.99 3.95
N PHE A 111 -13.32 -2.11 3.63
CA PHE A 111 -14.34 -2.76 4.46
C PHE A 111 -15.11 -3.86 3.70
N ASP A 112 -14.67 -4.21 2.50
CA ASP A 112 -15.35 -5.12 1.57
C ASP A 112 -14.44 -6.21 1.01
N GLY A 113 -13.41 -6.60 1.78
CA GLY A 113 -12.43 -7.61 1.36
C GLY A 113 -11.48 -7.13 0.28
N ALA A 114 -11.04 -5.87 0.39
CA ALA A 114 -10.10 -5.20 -0.51
C ALA A 114 -10.63 -4.93 -1.93
N ARG A 115 -11.94 -4.94 -2.13
CA ARG A 115 -12.55 -4.58 -3.43
C ARG A 115 -12.51 -3.08 -3.67
N THR A 116 -12.79 -2.30 -2.61
CA THR A 116 -12.71 -0.84 -2.65
C THR A 116 -11.93 -0.30 -1.45
N TRP A 117 -11.39 0.92 -1.58
CA TRP A 117 -10.61 1.63 -0.58
C TRP A 117 -11.15 3.05 -0.40
N PRO A 118 -12.35 3.18 0.20
CA PRO A 118 -13.09 4.44 0.23
C PRO A 118 -12.55 5.49 1.19
N VAL A 119 -11.77 5.08 2.17
CA VAL A 119 -11.23 5.97 3.22
C VAL A 119 -9.73 6.03 3.11
N LYS A 120 -9.17 7.22 3.26
CA LYS A 120 -7.72 7.42 3.35
C LYS A 120 -7.35 8.51 4.34
N ARG A 121 -6.18 8.40 4.94
CA ARG A 121 -5.61 9.43 5.80
C ARG A 121 -4.15 9.65 5.54
N LEU A 122 -3.77 10.91 5.37
CA LEU A 122 -2.38 11.33 5.27
C LEU A 122 -1.69 11.19 6.62
N VAL A 123 -0.57 10.46 6.66
CA VAL A 123 0.28 10.29 7.84
C VAL A 123 1.42 11.30 7.84
N TYR A 124 2.06 11.48 6.68
CA TYR A 124 3.20 12.37 6.55
C TYR A 124 3.26 12.98 5.14
N PRO A 125 3.27 14.33 5.02
CA PRO A 125 3.18 14.99 3.72
C PRO A 125 4.52 15.04 2.95
N GLY A 126 5.64 14.80 3.63
CA GLY A 126 6.98 14.90 3.03
C GLY A 126 7.44 13.63 2.33
N PRO A 127 8.74 13.59 1.98
CA PRO A 127 9.36 12.42 1.34
C PRO A 127 9.16 11.16 2.16
N SER A 128 8.64 10.14 1.48
CA SER A 128 8.36 8.85 2.11
C SER A 128 8.32 7.76 1.06
N ALA A 129 8.79 6.54 1.41
CA ALA A 129 8.87 5.48 0.44
C ALA A 129 8.30 4.17 0.98
N TYR A 130 9.13 3.16 1.20
CA TYR A 130 8.69 1.84 1.61
C TYR A 130 8.02 1.86 2.97
N SER A 131 7.03 1.03 3.15
CA SER A 131 6.26 0.97 4.40
C SER A 131 5.86 -0.45 4.75
N SER A 132 5.62 -0.67 6.05
CA SER A 132 5.09 -1.92 6.59
C SER A 132 4.08 -1.61 7.70
N LEU A 133 2.98 -2.35 7.72
CA LEU A 133 1.90 -2.24 8.70
C LEU A 133 1.85 -3.49 9.58
N ALA A 134 1.55 -3.26 10.84
CA ALA A 134 1.17 -4.29 11.81
C ALA A 134 0.03 -3.78 12.68
N ALA A 135 -0.73 -4.69 13.28
CA ALA A 135 -1.73 -4.37 14.29
C ALA A 135 -1.61 -5.33 15.47
N ASP A 136 -1.84 -4.83 16.68
CA ASP A 136 -1.94 -5.67 17.86
C ASP A 136 -3.39 -6.13 18.12
N THR A 137 -3.56 -6.99 19.10
CA THR A 137 -4.88 -7.52 19.49
C THR A 137 -5.81 -6.49 20.13
N LEU A 138 -5.30 -5.32 20.48
CA LEU A 138 -6.08 -4.20 21.03
C LEU A 138 -6.51 -3.21 19.94
N GLY A 139 -6.09 -3.42 18.68
CA GLY A 139 -6.41 -2.54 17.56
C GLY A 139 -5.48 -1.35 17.42
N ASN A 140 -4.33 -1.32 18.12
CA ASN A 140 -3.30 -0.36 17.83
C ASN A 140 -2.63 -0.73 16.51
N ILE A 141 -2.39 0.26 15.67
CA ILE A 141 -1.80 0.12 14.35
C ILE A 141 -0.42 0.75 14.36
N TYR A 142 0.55 0.00 13.86
CA TYR A 142 1.95 0.39 13.79
C TYR A 142 2.36 0.48 12.33
N LEU A 143 2.74 1.67 11.88
CA LEU A 143 3.24 1.92 10.54
C LEU A 143 4.72 2.30 10.62
N THR A 144 5.59 1.43 10.12
CA THR A 144 6.97 1.81 9.86
C THR A 144 7.11 2.26 8.40
N TYR A 145 7.85 3.33 8.16
CA TYR A 145 8.08 3.83 6.81
C TYR A 145 9.40 4.58 6.68
N GLU A 146 9.95 4.52 5.49
CA GLU A 146 11.10 5.35 5.11
C GLU A 146 10.66 6.81 5.00
N ARG A 147 11.47 7.70 5.58
CA ARG A 147 11.20 9.14 5.62
C ARG A 147 12.40 9.95 5.20
N GLY A 148 12.18 10.94 4.35
CA GLY A 148 13.16 11.97 4.01
C GLY A 148 13.05 13.23 4.86
N LEU A 149 14.03 14.13 4.70
CA LEU A 149 14.15 15.35 5.51
C LEU A 149 13.65 16.61 4.80
N SER A 150 13.60 16.63 3.48
CA SER A 150 13.33 17.86 2.71
C SER A 150 12.16 17.67 1.75
N ALA A 151 11.28 18.67 1.69
CA ALA A 151 10.24 18.77 0.67
C ALA A 151 10.78 19.25 -0.70
N ASN A 152 12.02 19.72 -0.77
CA ASN A 152 12.66 20.20 -2.01
C ASN A 152 13.42 19.07 -2.73
N ILE A 153 12.70 18.05 -3.15
CA ILE A 153 13.34 16.86 -3.69
C ILE A 153 13.46 16.94 -5.19
N LYS A 154 14.69 16.93 -5.63
CA LYS A 154 15.04 16.68 -7.04
C LYS A 154 15.37 15.21 -7.34
N CYS A 155 15.30 14.32 -6.35
CA CYS A 155 15.59 12.89 -6.56
C CYS A 155 14.88 12.00 -5.53
N ASP A 156 14.57 10.78 -5.95
CA ASP A 156 13.85 9.72 -5.23
C ASP A 156 14.61 9.09 -4.03
N ILE A 157 15.76 9.61 -3.64
CA ILE A 157 16.68 8.96 -2.70
C ILE A 157 16.80 9.66 -1.35
N ASP A 158 15.88 10.56 -1.03
CA ASP A 158 15.90 11.22 0.28
C ASP A 158 15.14 10.39 1.34
N HIS A 159 15.61 9.16 1.59
CA HIS A 159 15.03 8.21 2.55
C HIS A 159 16.02 7.89 3.66
N HIS A 160 16.40 8.91 4.42
CA HIS A 160 17.49 8.80 5.40
C HIS A 160 17.05 8.28 6.78
N LYS A 161 15.75 8.14 7.02
CA LYS A 161 15.21 7.75 8.33
C LYS A 161 14.14 6.70 8.19
N ILE A 162 14.06 5.82 9.18
CA ILE A 162 12.88 5.01 9.42
C ILE A 162 12.07 5.69 10.52
N SER A 163 10.78 5.87 10.27
CA SER A 163 9.83 6.44 11.23
C SER A 163 8.80 5.40 11.62
N LEU A 164 8.34 5.46 12.87
CA LEU A 164 7.21 4.71 13.37
C LEU A 164 6.08 5.70 13.68
N ALA A 165 4.91 5.44 13.12
CA ALA A 165 3.66 6.08 13.50
C ALA A 165 2.76 5.04 14.17
N THR A 166 2.09 5.44 15.28
CA THR A 166 1.13 4.60 15.99
C THR A 166 -0.21 5.33 16.03
N PHE A 167 -1.28 4.64 15.67
CA PHE A 167 -2.63 5.17 15.62
C PHE A 167 -3.67 4.03 15.75
N ASN A 168 -4.95 4.33 15.68
CA ASN A 168 -6.05 3.36 15.68
C ASN A 168 -6.98 3.59 14.48
N LEU A 169 -7.98 2.73 14.31
CA LEU A 169 -8.94 2.84 13.22
C LEU A 169 -9.74 4.16 13.27
N ASP A 170 -10.15 4.61 14.46
CA ASP A 170 -10.91 5.85 14.59
C ASP A 170 -10.15 7.07 14.08
N TRP A 171 -8.83 7.08 14.31
CA TRP A 171 -7.98 8.12 13.75
C TRP A 171 -7.98 8.06 12.20
N VAL A 172 -7.93 6.88 11.59
CA VAL A 172 -7.99 6.74 10.12
C VAL A 172 -9.32 7.27 9.60
N LEU A 173 -10.44 6.93 10.26
CA LEU A 173 -11.80 7.31 9.85
C LEU A 173 -12.08 8.80 10.01
N SER A 174 -11.51 9.47 11.02
CA SER A 174 -11.75 10.89 11.29
C SER A 174 -11.09 11.85 10.29
N GLY A 175 -10.38 11.35 9.31
CA GLY A 175 -9.70 12.14 8.28
C GLY A 175 -10.38 12.15 6.92
N SER A 176 -11.56 11.57 6.81
CA SER A 176 -12.36 11.49 5.58
C SER A 176 -13.33 12.66 5.44
#